data_5cad7cbbab649eb97292d4275a224f84
#
_entry.id   5cad7cbbab649eb97292d4275a224f84
#
_cell.length_a   1.000
_cell.length_b   1.000
_cell.length_c   1.000
_cell.angle_alpha   90.00
_cell.angle_beta   90.00
_cell.angle_gamma   90.00
#
_symmetry.space_group_name_H-M   'P 1'
#
loop_
_entity.id
_entity.type
_entity.pdbx_description
1 polymer ?
#
loop_
_entity_poly.entity_id
_entity_poly.type
_entity_poly.pdbx_seq_one_letter_code
_entity_poly.pdbx_strand_id
1 'polypeptide(L)'
;MAVTIFAAIDVGSHETSMRIYEISKKYGVHEIEYVHHTARLGLETYSTKHISYTTIDKLCNILNGFSNKMKEYDIHDYMIIATSALREADNNLIVLDQVKQRTGFLIKILSNSEQRYLCYKSLALKENSFHSLIKEGTLLVDVGGGSIQLSL
;
A
#
# COMPACT_ATOMS: atom_id res chain seq x y z
N MET A 1 -3.75 23.85 -17.22
CA MET A 1 -3.83 22.38 -17.38
C MET A 1 -4.13 21.81 -16.00
N ALA A 2 -5.07 20.88 -15.88
CA ALA A 2 -5.42 20.33 -14.58
C ALA A 2 -4.24 19.47 -14.07
N VAL A 3 -3.78 19.76 -12.88
CA VAL A 3 -2.87 18.96 -12.08
C VAL A 3 -3.71 18.31 -11.01
N THR A 4 -3.53 17.02 -10.80
CA THR A 4 -4.20 16.27 -9.73
C THR A 4 -3.14 15.82 -8.72
N ILE A 5 -3.40 16.07 -7.44
CA ILE A 5 -2.58 15.51 -6.35
C ILE A 5 -3.27 14.25 -5.85
N PHE A 6 -2.50 13.16 -5.72
CA PHE A 6 -3.00 11.85 -5.35
C PHE A 6 -2.16 11.22 -4.25
N ALA A 7 -2.80 10.62 -3.23
CA ALA A 7 -2.11 9.87 -2.20
C ALA A 7 -2.30 8.36 -2.37
N ALA A 8 -1.20 7.63 -2.41
CA ALA A 8 -1.18 6.17 -2.37
C ALA A 8 -0.67 5.71 -1.00
N ILE A 9 -1.52 4.98 -0.26
CA ILE A 9 -1.19 4.46 1.07
C ILE A 9 -1.11 2.94 1.00
N ASP A 10 0.02 2.41 1.45
CA ASP A 10 0.28 0.96 1.56
C ASP A 10 0.38 0.55 3.03
N VAL A 11 -0.52 -0.34 3.44
CA VAL A 11 -0.52 -0.97 4.77
C VAL A 11 0.18 -2.32 4.65
N GLY A 12 1.49 -2.29 4.75
CA GLY A 12 2.36 -3.46 4.63
C GLY A 12 2.54 -4.24 5.94
N SER A 13 3.25 -5.37 5.85
CA SER A 13 3.51 -6.23 7.01
C SER A 13 4.48 -5.63 8.02
N HIS A 14 5.48 -4.89 7.55
CA HIS A 14 6.49 -4.26 8.41
C HIS A 14 6.20 -2.78 8.66
N GLU A 15 5.89 -2.06 7.61
CA GLU A 15 5.64 -0.62 7.64
C GLU A 15 4.31 -0.25 6.97
N THR A 16 3.81 0.90 7.33
CA THR A 16 2.71 1.58 6.64
C THR A 16 3.25 2.86 6.05
N SER A 17 3.07 3.04 4.74
CA SER A 17 3.65 4.16 4.01
C SER A 17 2.61 4.92 3.20
N MET A 18 2.88 6.20 2.97
CA MET A 18 2.12 7.05 2.07
C MET A 18 3.07 7.73 1.09
N ARG A 19 2.71 7.72 -0.18
CA ARG A 19 3.35 8.49 -1.24
C ARG A 19 2.37 9.47 -1.83
N ILE A 20 2.80 10.71 -1.98
CA ILE A 20 2.00 11.77 -2.59
C ILE A 20 2.58 12.04 -3.98
N TYR A 21 1.70 12.03 -4.97
CA TYR A 21 2.05 12.23 -6.37
C TYR A 21 1.34 13.43 -6.95
N GLU A 22 2.08 14.20 -7.74
CA GLU A 22 1.53 15.13 -8.71
C GLU A 22 1.36 14.41 -10.04
N ILE A 23 0.15 14.47 -10.60
CA ILE A 23 -0.20 13.83 -11.85
C ILE A 23 -0.67 14.86 -12.84
N SER A 24 -0.01 14.95 -13.99
CA SER A 24 -0.41 15.84 -15.09
C SER A 24 -0.21 15.20 -16.45
N LYS A 25 -1.05 15.60 -17.43
CA LYS A 25 -0.92 15.11 -18.82
C LYS A 25 0.41 15.51 -19.47
N LYS A 26 0.98 16.63 -19.07
CA LYS A 26 2.20 17.18 -19.69
C LYS A 26 3.48 16.59 -19.08
N TYR A 27 3.50 16.43 -17.77
CA TYR A 27 4.72 16.06 -17.04
C TYR A 27 4.68 14.64 -16.47
N GLY A 28 3.55 13.91 -16.67
CA GLY A 28 3.39 12.54 -16.17
C GLY A 28 3.11 12.48 -14.66
N VAL A 29 3.72 11.52 -13.99
CA VAL A 29 3.56 11.25 -12.56
C VAL A 29 4.85 11.59 -11.84
N HIS A 30 4.78 12.52 -10.89
CA HIS A 30 5.89 12.95 -10.04
C HIS A 30 5.60 12.65 -8.58
N GLU A 31 6.52 11.95 -7.90
CA GLU A 31 6.45 11.79 -6.43
C GLU A 31 6.95 13.08 -5.77
N ILE A 32 6.09 13.69 -4.93
CA ILE A 32 6.41 14.91 -4.19
C ILE A 32 6.75 14.65 -2.72
N GLU A 33 6.19 13.60 -2.13
CA GLU A 33 6.51 13.27 -0.73
C GLU A 33 6.37 11.76 -0.48
N TYR A 34 7.23 11.25 0.39
CA TYR A 34 7.20 9.89 0.93
C TYR A 34 7.28 9.93 2.45
N VAL A 35 6.26 9.37 3.11
CA VAL A 35 6.18 9.26 4.57
C VAL A 35 5.96 7.79 4.93
N HIS A 36 6.68 7.28 5.92
CA HIS A 36 6.49 5.90 6.38
C HIS A 36 6.64 5.76 7.89
N HIS A 37 5.97 4.77 8.45
CA HIS A 37 6.02 4.43 9.86
C HIS A 37 6.04 2.93 10.06
N THR A 38 6.85 2.44 11.00
CA THR A 38 6.93 1.03 11.35
C THR A 38 5.68 0.60 12.12
N ALA A 39 4.80 -0.18 11.48
CA ALA A 39 3.58 -0.72 12.09
C ALA A 39 3.77 -2.14 12.67
N ARG A 40 4.55 -3.00 11.96
CA ARG A 40 4.87 -4.39 12.32
C ARG A 40 3.65 -5.31 12.44
N LEU A 41 2.63 -5.10 11.63
CA LEU A 41 1.41 -5.95 11.60
C LEU A 41 1.75 -7.43 11.39
N GLY A 42 2.73 -7.71 10.53
CA GLY A 42 3.15 -9.06 10.20
C GLY A 42 3.68 -9.86 11.39
N LEU A 43 4.29 -9.23 12.40
CA LEU A 43 4.77 -9.96 13.58
C LEU A 43 3.65 -10.72 14.28
N GLU A 44 2.50 -10.10 14.49
CA GLU A 44 1.35 -10.73 15.14
C GLU A 44 0.63 -11.67 14.17
N THR A 45 0.37 -11.24 12.93
CA THR A 45 -0.32 -12.07 11.95
C THR A 45 0.38 -13.39 11.69
N TYR A 46 1.72 -13.39 11.53
CA TYR A 46 2.45 -14.62 11.20
C TYR A 46 2.72 -15.51 12.42
N SER A 47 2.67 -14.97 13.65
CA SER A 47 2.83 -15.75 14.87
C SER A 47 1.52 -16.28 15.43
N THR A 48 0.45 -15.46 15.43
CA THR A 48 -0.80 -15.77 16.12
C THR A 48 -2.04 -15.74 15.22
N LYS A 49 -1.91 -15.34 13.95
CA LYS A 49 -3.02 -15.08 13.03
C LYS A 49 -3.97 -13.96 13.50
N HIS A 50 -3.60 -13.24 14.53
CA HIS A 50 -4.47 -12.24 15.15
C HIS A 50 -3.72 -10.92 15.38
N ILE A 51 -4.31 -9.79 14.99
CA ILE A 51 -3.77 -8.45 15.21
C ILE A 51 -4.42 -7.89 16.48
N SER A 52 -3.59 -7.53 17.47
CA SER A 52 -4.05 -7.00 18.76
C SER A 52 -4.64 -5.60 18.64
N TYR A 53 -5.50 -5.23 19.60
CA TYR A 53 -6.04 -3.87 19.68
C TYR A 53 -4.95 -2.82 19.81
N THR A 54 -3.85 -3.11 20.52
CA THR A 54 -2.69 -2.19 20.62
C THR A 54 -2.07 -1.91 19.25
N THR A 55 -1.96 -2.92 18.41
CA THR A 55 -1.43 -2.77 17.05
C THR A 55 -2.43 -2.06 16.14
N ILE A 56 -3.73 -2.32 16.31
CA ILE A 56 -4.81 -1.56 15.63
C ILE A 56 -4.76 -0.08 16.03
N ASP A 57 -4.58 0.23 17.33
CA ASP A 57 -4.44 1.60 17.81
C ASP A 57 -3.27 2.32 17.15
N LYS A 58 -2.13 1.65 17.07
CA LYS A 58 -0.94 2.17 16.39
C LYS A 58 -1.21 2.44 14.90
N LEU A 59 -1.85 1.51 14.20
CA LEU A 59 -2.22 1.68 12.80
C LEU A 59 -3.16 2.88 12.61
N CYS A 60 -4.20 3.02 13.44
CA CYS A 60 -5.11 4.15 13.39
C CYS A 60 -4.40 5.50 13.62
N ASN A 61 -3.45 5.54 14.56
CA ASN A 61 -2.66 6.75 14.81
C ASN A 61 -1.77 7.14 13.60
N ILE A 62 -1.15 6.16 12.96
CA ILE A 62 -0.37 6.37 11.72
C ILE A 62 -1.29 6.93 10.62
N LEU A 63 -2.44 6.30 10.39
CA LEU A 63 -3.38 6.71 9.35
C LEU A 63 -3.97 8.11 9.62
N ASN A 64 -4.24 8.47 10.88
CA ASN A 64 -4.63 9.83 11.25
C ASN A 64 -3.53 10.86 10.96
N GLY A 65 -2.25 10.49 11.19
CA GLY A 65 -1.11 11.30 10.78
C GLY A 65 -1.09 11.53 9.27
N PHE A 66 -1.35 10.49 8.47
CA PHE A 66 -1.45 10.61 7.01
C PHE A 66 -2.64 11.48 6.58
N SER A 67 -3.80 11.34 7.25
CA SER A 67 -4.95 12.22 7.00
C SER A 67 -4.62 13.69 7.21
N ASN A 68 -3.88 14.02 8.28
CA ASN A 68 -3.46 15.40 8.52
C ASN A 68 -2.49 15.88 7.43
N LYS A 69 -1.57 15.03 7.01
CA LYS A 69 -0.65 15.35 5.91
C LYS A 69 -1.38 15.56 4.59
N MET A 70 -2.38 14.73 4.28
CA MET A 70 -3.22 14.89 3.08
C MET A 70 -3.95 16.24 3.09
N LYS A 71 -4.40 16.72 4.26
CA LYS A 71 -5.04 18.04 4.38
C LYS A 71 -4.07 19.18 4.08
N GLU A 72 -2.79 19.07 4.43
CA GLU A 72 -1.77 20.07 4.11
C GLU A 72 -1.60 20.27 2.60
N TYR A 73 -1.81 19.21 1.81
CA TYR A 73 -1.72 19.21 0.36
C TYR A 73 -3.08 19.35 -0.34
N ASP A 74 -4.18 19.54 0.39
CA ASP A 74 -5.55 19.59 -0.12
C ASP A 74 -5.90 18.35 -0.98
N ILE A 75 -5.50 17.14 -0.51
CA ILE A 75 -5.68 15.89 -1.22
C ILE A 75 -7.07 15.32 -0.95
N HIS A 76 -7.84 15.13 -2.02
CA HIS A 76 -9.17 14.50 -2.01
C HIS A 76 -9.15 13.12 -2.67
N ASP A 77 -8.25 12.91 -3.62
CA ASP A 77 -8.11 11.65 -4.35
C ASP A 77 -7.02 10.78 -3.71
N TYR A 78 -7.40 9.61 -3.20
CA TYR A 78 -6.46 8.69 -2.57
C TYR A 78 -6.88 7.24 -2.71
N MET A 79 -5.94 6.33 -2.50
CA MET A 79 -6.18 4.90 -2.39
C MET A 79 -5.39 4.32 -1.21
N ILE A 80 -6.05 3.46 -0.43
CA ILE A 80 -5.41 2.71 0.65
C ILE A 80 -5.53 1.22 0.35
N ILE A 81 -4.38 0.58 0.23
CA ILE A 81 -4.28 -0.86 0.01
C ILE A 81 -3.61 -1.55 1.19
N ALA A 82 -3.94 -2.80 1.41
CA ALA A 82 -3.24 -3.67 2.34
C ALA A 82 -2.90 -5.00 1.67
N THR A 83 -1.85 -5.63 2.15
CA THR A 83 -1.32 -6.86 1.57
C THR A 83 -1.31 -8.01 2.59
N SER A 84 -0.28 -8.84 2.58
CA SER A 84 -0.25 -10.14 3.27
C SER A 84 -0.59 -10.10 4.75
N ALA A 85 -0.16 -9.09 5.53
CA ALA A 85 -0.45 -9.08 6.96
C ALA A 85 -1.95 -8.99 7.25
N LEU A 86 -2.67 -8.06 6.61
CA LEU A 86 -4.12 -7.97 6.78
C LEU A 86 -4.87 -9.08 6.05
N ARG A 87 -4.38 -9.53 4.91
CA ARG A 87 -5.01 -10.63 4.16
C ARG A 87 -5.03 -11.94 4.94
N GLU A 88 -3.98 -12.22 5.70
CA GLU A 88 -3.78 -13.49 6.41
C GLU A 88 -4.20 -13.46 7.88
N ALA A 89 -4.61 -12.31 8.39
CA ALA A 89 -5.13 -12.19 9.75
C ALA A 89 -6.59 -12.69 9.83
N ASP A 90 -6.86 -13.56 10.80
CA ASP A 90 -8.21 -14.12 11.02
C ASP A 90 -9.22 -13.05 11.45
N ASN A 91 -8.72 -11.98 12.11
CA ASN A 91 -9.55 -10.86 12.56
C ASN A 91 -9.49 -9.63 11.64
N ASN A 92 -9.15 -9.79 10.36
CA ASN A 92 -9.01 -8.68 9.43
C ASN A 92 -10.25 -7.80 9.31
N LEU A 93 -11.45 -8.38 9.36
CA LEU A 93 -12.71 -7.61 9.33
C LEU A 93 -12.86 -6.68 10.53
N ILE A 94 -12.42 -7.12 11.72
CA ILE A 94 -12.40 -6.28 12.93
C ILE A 94 -11.42 -5.12 12.75
N VAL A 95 -10.22 -5.40 12.22
CA VAL A 95 -9.22 -4.36 11.93
C VAL A 95 -9.77 -3.32 10.96
N LEU A 96 -10.38 -3.76 9.86
CA LEU A 96 -10.98 -2.87 8.86
C LEU A 96 -12.10 -2.00 9.45
N ASP A 97 -12.98 -2.60 10.26
CA ASP A 97 -14.05 -1.87 10.94
C ASP A 97 -13.49 -0.82 11.90
N GLN A 98 -12.55 -1.19 12.77
CA GLN A 98 -11.90 -0.26 13.70
C GLN A 98 -11.20 0.91 12.99
N VAL A 99 -10.47 0.63 11.90
CA VAL A 99 -9.85 1.68 11.09
C VAL A 99 -10.92 2.61 10.51
N LYS A 100 -11.97 2.06 9.89
CA LYS A 100 -13.06 2.84 9.32
C LYS A 100 -13.73 3.74 10.36
N GLN A 101 -14.09 3.20 11.53
CA GLN A 101 -14.78 3.95 12.59
C GLN A 101 -13.91 5.07 13.17
N ARG A 102 -12.62 4.87 13.27
CA ARG A 102 -11.71 5.77 13.98
C ARG A 102 -10.98 6.77 13.08
N THR A 103 -10.83 6.46 11.80
CA THR A 103 -10.09 7.31 10.84
C THR A 103 -10.93 7.76 9.65
N GLY A 104 -12.08 7.13 9.41
CA GLY A 104 -12.90 7.32 8.22
C GLY A 104 -12.35 6.63 6.96
N PHE A 105 -11.16 6.05 7.02
CA PHE A 105 -10.52 5.42 5.87
C PHE A 105 -11.07 4.02 5.57
N LEU A 106 -11.19 3.72 4.27
CA LEU A 106 -11.52 2.40 3.76
C LEU A 106 -10.27 1.76 3.17
N ILE A 107 -9.81 0.66 3.78
CA ILE A 107 -8.67 -0.11 3.29
C ILE A 107 -9.18 -1.21 2.37
N LYS A 108 -8.60 -1.32 1.16
CA LYS A 108 -8.80 -2.44 0.27
C LYS A 108 -7.70 -3.48 0.49
N ILE A 109 -8.06 -4.68 0.95
CA ILE A 109 -7.11 -5.80 1.00
C ILE A 109 -6.97 -6.38 -0.41
N LEU A 110 -5.74 -6.42 -0.92
CA LEU A 110 -5.43 -7.00 -2.22
C LEU A 110 -5.32 -8.52 -2.13
N SER A 111 -5.93 -9.22 -3.06
CA SER A 111 -5.62 -10.63 -3.30
C SER A 111 -4.18 -10.79 -3.82
N ASN A 112 -3.63 -12.01 -3.75
CA ASN A 112 -2.30 -12.30 -4.31
C ASN A 112 -2.22 -11.97 -5.81
N SER A 113 -3.29 -12.21 -6.56
CA SER A 113 -3.34 -11.93 -7.99
C SER A 113 -3.38 -10.42 -8.28
N GLU A 114 -4.17 -9.64 -7.52
CA GLU A 114 -4.19 -8.18 -7.65
C GLU A 114 -2.83 -7.57 -7.30
N GLN A 115 -2.19 -8.02 -6.22
CA GLN A 115 -0.86 -7.54 -5.82
C GLN A 115 0.17 -7.82 -6.92
N ARG A 116 0.22 -9.04 -7.46
CA ARG A 116 1.12 -9.39 -8.57
C ARG A 116 0.86 -8.54 -9.81
N TYR A 117 -0.42 -8.35 -10.16
CA TYR A 117 -0.79 -7.52 -11.30
C TYR A 117 -0.31 -6.07 -11.15
N LEU A 118 -0.49 -5.47 -9.96
CA LEU A 118 -0.03 -4.10 -9.69
C LEU A 118 1.50 -4.00 -9.71
N CYS A 119 2.20 -5.00 -9.14
CA CYS A 119 3.66 -5.08 -9.21
C CYS A 119 4.16 -5.15 -10.67
N TYR A 120 3.55 -6.03 -11.47
CA TYR A 120 3.83 -6.14 -12.90
C TYR A 120 3.61 -4.82 -13.64
N LYS A 121 2.46 -4.17 -13.42
CA LYS A 121 2.16 -2.87 -14.04
C LYS A 121 3.16 -1.77 -13.63
N SER A 122 3.58 -1.76 -12.37
CA SER A 122 4.53 -0.76 -11.89
C SER A 122 5.89 -0.89 -12.57
N LEU A 123 6.34 -2.12 -12.82
CA LEU A 123 7.56 -2.40 -13.59
C LEU A 123 7.41 -2.02 -15.05
N ALA A 124 6.29 -2.40 -15.68
CA ALA A 124 6.02 -2.06 -17.07
C ALA A 124 5.99 -0.54 -17.34
N LEU A 125 5.65 0.26 -16.33
CA LEU A 125 5.64 1.72 -16.42
C LEU A 125 7.00 2.37 -16.15
N LYS A 126 7.87 1.71 -15.39
CA LYS A 126 9.16 2.25 -14.97
C LYS A 126 10.34 1.77 -15.83
N GLU A 127 10.23 0.55 -16.35
CA GLU A 127 11.34 -0.11 -17.07
C GLU A 127 11.13 0.00 -18.57
N ASN A 128 11.96 0.80 -19.25
CA ASN A 128 11.86 1.01 -20.68
C ASN A 128 12.14 -0.26 -21.51
N SER A 129 12.93 -1.19 -20.97
CA SER A 129 13.26 -2.48 -21.59
C SER A 129 12.25 -3.60 -21.27
N PHE A 130 11.17 -3.28 -20.53
CA PHE A 130 10.22 -4.27 -20.04
C PHE A 130 9.68 -5.20 -21.13
N HIS A 131 9.30 -4.66 -22.28
CA HIS A 131 8.79 -5.46 -23.41
C HIS A 131 9.82 -6.46 -23.98
N SER A 132 11.10 -6.12 -23.96
CA SER A 132 12.17 -7.04 -24.39
C SER A 132 12.44 -8.11 -23.33
N LEU A 133 12.45 -7.73 -22.06
CA LEU A 133 12.67 -8.65 -20.94
C LEU A 133 11.62 -9.76 -20.89
N ILE A 134 10.34 -9.45 -21.07
CA ILE A 134 9.26 -10.45 -20.98
C ILE A 134 9.24 -11.42 -22.17
N LYS A 135 9.78 -11.03 -23.35
CA LYS A 135 9.81 -11.90 -24.54
C LYS A 135 10.71 -13.13 -24.40
N GLU A 136 11.76 -13.02 -23.59
CA GLU A 136 12.76 -14.07 -23.39
C GLU A 136 12.42 -14.98 -22.19
N GLY A 137 11.28 -14.73 -21.52
CA GLY A 137 10.89 -15.40 -20.28
C GLY A 137 11.59 -14.81 -19.08
N THR A 138 10.85 -14.13 -18.21
CA THR A 138 11.40 -13.41 -17.05
C THR A 138 10.73 -13.87 -15.77
N LEU A 139 11.53 -14.21 -14.77
CA LEU A 139 11.07 -14.46 -13.41
C LEU A 139 11.04 -13.14 -12.65
N LEU A 140 9.83 -12.69 -12.28
CA LEU A 140 9.64 -11.57 -11.37
C LEU A 140 9.59 -12.07 -9.94
N VAL A 141 10.46 -11.55 -9.08
CA VAL A 141 10.51 -11.85 -7.64
C VAL A 141 10.18 -10.58 -6.86
N ASP A 142 9.02 -10.59 -6.18
CA ASP A 142 8.61 -9.52 -5.26
C ASP A 142 8.85 -9.98 -3.82
N VAL A 143 9.73 -9.29 -3.10
CA VAL A 143 10.10 -9.60 -1.71
C VAL A 143 9.55 -8.51 -0.80
N GLY A 144 8.48 -8.82 -0.09
CA GLY A 144 7.86 -7.94 0.89
C GLY A 144 8.30 -8.24 2.34
N GLY A 145 7.81 -7.44 3.28
CA GLY A 145 8.08 -7.61 4.72
C GLY A 145 7.47 -8.89 5.36
N GLY A 146 6.65 -9.65 4.61
CA GLY A 146 5.98 -10.85 5.11
C GLY A 146 5.60 -11.85 4.04
N SER A 147 5.94 -11.61 2.78
CA SER A 147 5.67 -12.55 1.69
C SER A 147 6.68 -12.42 0.57
N ILE A 148 6.90 -13.53 -0.14
CA ILE A 148 7.67 -13.56 -1.38
C ILE A 148 6.72 -14.03 -2.48
N GLN A 149 6.61 -13.28 -3.56
CA GLN A 149 5.80 -13.63 -4.71
C GLN A 149 6.68 -13.88 -5.93
N LEU A 150 6.42 -14.98 -6.63
CA LEU A 150 7.09 -15.36 -7.86
C LEU A 150 6.09 -15.31 -9.01
N SER A 151 6.48 -14.71 -10.14
CA SER A 151 5.69 -14.64 -11.37
C SER A 151 6.58 -14.93 -12.57
N LEU A 152 6.15 -15.83 -13.42
CA LEU A 152 6.76 -16.20 -14.70
C LEU A 152 5.95 -15.58 -15.83
#